data_5aa5f136d92f174bd24830b0cc44a5a1
#
_entry.id   5aa5f136d92f174bd24830b0cc44a5a1
#
_cell.length_a   1.000
_cell.length_b   1.000
_cell.length_c   1.000
_cell.angle_alpha   90.00
_cell.angle_beta   90.00
_cell.angle_gamma   90.00
#
_symmetry.space_group_name_H-M   'P 1'
#
loop_
_entity.id
_entity.type
_entity.pdbx_description
1 polymer ?
#
loop_
_entity_poly.entity_id
_entity_poly.type
_entity_poly.pdbx_seq_one_letter_code
_entity_poly.pdbx_strand_id
1 'polypeptide(L)'
;YRQIVTELAPGNWPYPGRPCYVVTHRREQERDGIRMWNGEPAALVDKLKTEREGTIWICGGASVAGQLLKEGRIDRLWLSVIPTVLGKGVRLFPELPQACPLALVATSHSNGIVELVYEKR
;
A
#
# COMPACT_ATOMS: atom_id res chain seq x y z
N TYR A 1 -6.86 7.44 2.39
CA TYR A 1 -7.36 7.65 3.76
C TYR A 1 -8.67 8.44 3.77
N ARG A 2 -8.69 9.66 3.24
CA ARG A 2 -9.91 10.48 3.22
C ARG A 2 -11.10 9.76 2.64
N GLN A 3 -10.93 9.11 1.50
CA GLN A 3 -12.01 8.36 0.85
C GLN A 3 -12.59 7.28 1.78
N ILE A 4 -11.75 6.60 2.56
CA ILE A 4 -12.22 5.59 3.51
C ILE A 4 -13.09 6.23 4.58
N VAL A 5 -12.62 7.32 5.21
CA VAL A 5 -13.32 7.92 6.35
C VAL A 5 -14.54 8.74 5.95
N THR A 6 -14.63 9.21 4.70
CA THR A 6 -15.73 10.06 4.25
C THR A 6 -16.76 9.35 3.36
N GLU A 7 -16.34 8.36 2.58
CA GLU A 7 -17.17 7.74 1.55
C GLU A 7 -17.37 6.24 1.74
N LEU A 8 -16.27 5.48 1.92
CA LEU A 8 -16.33 4.02 1.93
C LEU A 8 -16.78 3.44 3.27
N ALA A 9 -16.30 4.01 4.37
CA ALA A 9 -16.61 3.53 5.71
C ALA A 9 -16.71 4.71 6.70
N PRO A 10 -17.65 5.64 6.50
CA PRO A 10 -17.79 6.78 7.39
C PRO A 10 -18.16 6.33 8.80
N GLY A 11 -17.38 6.78 9.80
CA GLY A 11 -17.58 6.44 11.19
C GLY A 11 -17.18 5.02 11.58
N ASN A 12 -16.65 4.23 10.66
CA ASN A 12 -16.28 2.84 10.92
C ASN A 12 -14.90 2.51 10.31
N TRP A 13 -13.84 2.71 11.10
CA TRP A 13 -12.47 2.45 10.65
C TRP A 13 -12.27 0.95 10.36
N PRO A 14 -11.88 0.55 9.12
CA PRO A 14 -11.82 -0.86 8.73
C PRO A 14 -10.62 -1.63 9.31
N TYR A 15 -9.65 -0.95 9.95
CA TYR A 15 -8.44 -1.58 10.47
C TYR A 15 -8.27 -1.37 11.98
N PRO A 16 -9.26 -1.74 12.83
CA PRO A 16 -9.18 -1.53 14.26
C PRO A 16 -8.09 -2.41 14.89
N GLY A 17 -7.49 -1.92 15.97
CA GLY A 17 -6.51 -2.68 16.76
C GLY A 17 -5.12 -2.79 16.10
N ARG A 18 -4.89 -2.14 14.97
CA ARG A 18 -3.59 -2.12 14.29
C ARG A 18 -3.04 -0.71 14.22
N PRO A 19 -1.73 -0.50 14.49
CA PRO A 19 -1.12 0.80 14.26
C PRO A 19 -1.17 1.15 12.76
N CYS A 20 -1.71 2.30 12.45
CA CYS A 20 -1.84 2.78 11.08
C CYS A 20 -1.12 4.11 10.91
N TYR A 21 -0.46 4.27 9.77
CA TYR A 21 0.20 5.50 9.39
C TYR A 21 -0.38 6.00 8.07
N VAL A 22 -0.71 7.26 8.03
CA VAL A 22 -1.23 7.92 6.82
C VAL A 22 -0.16 8.86 6.30
N VAL A 23 0.37 8.55 5.13
CA VAL A 23 1.34 9.40 4.44
C VAL A 23 0.56 10.50 3.71
N THR A 24 0.79 11.74 4.10
CA THR A 24 0.05 12.88 3.57
C THR A 24 0.86 14.16 3.71
N HIS A 25 0.67 15.12 2.80
CA HIS A 25 1.18 16.48 2.90
C HIS A 25 0.16 17.43 3.53
N ARG A 26 -1.04 16.94 3.82
CA ARG A 26 -2.11 17.72 4.44
C ARG A 26 -2.07 17.56 5.95
N ARG A 27 -2.52 18.57 6.66
CA ARG A 27 -2.78 18.46 8.09
C ARG A 27 -4.11 17.71 8.27
N GLU A 28 -4.01 16.51 8.78
CA GLU A 28 -5.16 15.69 9.15
C GLU A 28 -5.11 15.46 10.67
N GLN A 29 -6.28 15.33 11.27
CA GLN A 29 -6.38 15.06 12.70
C GLN A 29 -5.97 13.62 12.98
N GLU A 30 -5.03 13.43 13.90
CA GLU A 30 -4.67 12.10 14.38
C GLU A 30 -5.81 11.52 15.25
N ARG A 31 -5.99 10.21 15.17
CA ARG A 31 -6.98 9.45 15.93
C ARG A 31 -6.29 8.27 16.60
N ASP A 32 -6.98 7.60 17.52
CA ASP A 32 -6.44 6.41 18.18
C ASP A 32 -5.98 5.36 17.15
N GLY A 33 -4.71 4.99 17.25
CA GLY A 33 -4.09 4.02 16.35
C GLY A 33 -3.77 4.53 14.95
N ILE A 34 -4.09 5.79 14.64
CA ILE A 34 -3.84 6.40 13.34
C ILE A 34 -2.95 7.61 13.52
N ARG A 35 -1.77 7.57 12.89
CA ARG A 35 -0.80 8.65 12.92
C ARG A 35 -0.56 9.20 11.52
N MET A 36 -0.31 10.49 11.44
CA MET A 36 0.01 11.17 10.19
C MET A 36 1.52 11.25 10.01
N TRP A 37 1.97 11.02 8.78
CA TRP A 37 3.37 11.12 8.39
C TRP A 37 3.49 12.05 7.21
N ASN A 38 4.21 13.15 7.38
CA ASN A 38 4.39 14.19 6.35
C ASN A 38 5.74 14.11 5.64
N GLY A 39 6.58 13.14 6.01
CA GLY A 39 7.89 12.93 5.40
C GLY A 39 7.85 11.93 4.25
N GLU A 40 9.04 11.51 3.81
CA GLU A 40 9.19 10.50 2.78
C GLU A 40 8.69 9.13 3.26
N PRO A 41 7.95 8.39 2.43
CA PRO A 41 7.47 7.05 2.80
C PRO A 41 8.60 6.06 3.14
N ALA A 42 9.73 6.13 2.43
CA ALA A 42 10.88 5.27 2.70
C ALA A 42 11.46 5.50 4.09
N ALA A 43 11.50 6.76 4.56
CA ALA A 43 11.96 7.09 5.91
C ALA A 43 11.03 6.49 6.98
N LEU A 44 9.73 6.48 6.75
CA LEU A 44 8.75 5.85 7.65
C LEU A 44 8.98 4.34 7.71
N VAL A 45 9.14 3.68 6.57
CA VAL A 45 9.39 2.24 6.52
C VAL A 45 10.69 1.88 7.26
N ASP A 46 11.75 2.63 7.05
CA ASP A 46 13.04 2.41 7.72
C ASP A 46 12.91 2.58 9.23
N LYS A 47 12.19 3.60 9.67
CA LYS A 47 11.90 3.83 11.09
C LYS A 47 11.12 2.66 11.70
N LEU A 48 10.06 2.20 11.04
CA LEU A 48 9.23 1.11 11.55
C LEU A 48 10.01 -0.21 11.62
N LYS A 49 10.90 -0.48 10.66
CA LYS A 49 11.75 -1.67 10.67
C LYS A 49 12.74 -1.68 11.83
N THR A 50 13.18 -0.54 12.32
CA THR A 50 14.07 -0.45 13.48
C THR A 50 13.33 -0.55 14.81
N GLU A 51 12.07 -0.13 14.87
CA GLU A 51 11.28 -0.07 16.11
C GLU A 51 10.46 -1.32 16.36
N ARG A 52 10.10 -2.07 15.32
CA ARG A 52 9.18 -3.20 15.43
C ARG A 52 9.61 -4.35 14.53
N GLU A 53 9.25 -5.55 14.95
CA GLU A 53 9.30 -6.75 14.12
C GLU A 53 7.94 -6.98 13.47
N GLY A 54 7.91 -7.78 12.41
CA GLY A 54 6.70 -8.19 11.72
C GLY A 54 6.57 -7.59 10.32
N THR A 55 5.37 -7.59 9.81
CA THR A 55 5.07 -7.19 8.44
C THR A 55 4.50 -5.76 8.41
N ILE A 56 5.05 -4.95 7.52
CA ILE A 56 4.49 -3.64 7.19
C ILE A 56 3.60 -3.82 5.97
N TRP A 57 2.31 -3.59 6.15
CA TRP A 57 1.35 -3.69 5.06
C TRP A 57 1.08 -2.32 4.45
N ILE A 58 1.43 -2.20 3.18
CA ILE A 58 1.21 -0.98 2.40
C ILE A 58 -0.10 -1.14 1.64
N CYS A 59 -1.16 -0.55 2.16
CA CYS A 59 -2.48 -0.61 1.52
C CYS A 59 -2.59 0.17 0.20
N GLY A 60 -1.66 1.05 -0.05
CA GLY A 60 -1.67 1.93 -1.20
C GLY A 60 -1.78 3.40 -0.76
N GLY A 61 -2.15 4.41 -1.55
CA GLY A 61 -2.42 4.24 -3.02
C GLY A 61 -1.19 4.10 -3.89
N ALA A 62 -1.42 4.24 -5.17
CA ALA A 62 -0.40 4.02 -6.18
C ALA A 62 0.83 4.93 -6.02
N SER A 63 0.64 6.16 -5.58
CA SER A 63 1.74 7.10 -5.33
C SER A 63 2.68 6.63 -4.22
N VAL A 64 2.13 6.22 -3.08
CA VAL A 64 2.93 5.72 -1.94
C VAL A 64 3.63 4.42 -2.32
N ALA A 65 2.90 3.48 -2.89
CA ALA A 65 3.46 2.21 -3.34
C ALA A 65 4.55 2.42 -4.40
N GLY A 66 4.33 3.32 -5.34
CA GLY A 66 5.30 3.64 -6.39
C GLY A 66 6.59 4.26 -5.83
N GLN A 67 6.49 5.18 -4.87
CA GLN A 67 7.66 5.76 -4.22
C GLN A 67 8.47 4.70 -3.47
N LEU A 68 7.81 3.81 -2.73
CA LEU A 68 8.47 2.74 -1.99
C LEU A 68 9.10 1.71 -2.93
N LEU A 69 8.45 1.40 -4.03
CA LEU A 69 9.00 0.50 -5.05
C LEU A 69 10.27 1.09 -5.68
N LYS A 70 10.22 2.38 -6.01
CA LYS A 70 11.37 3.11 -6.56
C LYS A 70 12.57 3.12 -5.61
N GLU A 71 12.33 3.23 -4.32
CA GLU A 71 13.37 3.23 -3.28
C GLU A 71 13.77 1.82 -2.81
N GLY A 72 13.23 0.78 -3.44
CA GLY A 72 13.57 -0.60 -3.11
C GLY A 72 13.05 -1.08 -1.76
N ARG A 73 11.98 -0.48 -1.24
CA ARG A 73 11.43 -0.78 0.09
C ARG A 73 10.27 -1.78 0.08
N ILE A 74 9.92 -2.32 -1.07
CA ILE A 74 8.87 -3.33 -1.18
C ILE A 74 9.52 -4.70 -1.37
N ASP A 75 9.22 -5.62 -0.46
CA ASP A 75 9.75 -6.99 -0.50
C ASP A 75 8.80 -7.95 -1.19
N ARG A 76 7.50 -7.71 -1.06
CA ARG A 76 6.44 -8.56 -1.60
C ARG A 76 5.31 -7.73 -2.17
N LEU A 77 4.84 -8.12 -3.34
CA LEU A 77 3.66 -7.54 -3.98
C LEU A 77 2.53 -8.57 -3.95
N TRP A 78 1.39 -8.14 -3.45
CA TRP A 78 0.17 -8.92 -3.47
C TRP A 78 -0.84 -8.19 -4.33
N LEU A 79 -1.14 -8.72 -5.50
CA LEU A 79 -1.97 -8.08 -6.50
C LEU A 79 -3.27 -8.85 -6.69
N SER A 80 -4.38 -8.11 -6.73
CA SER A 80 -5.68 -8.66 -7.06
C SER A 80 -6.09 -8.15 -8.44
N VAL A 81 -6.37 -9.06 -9.35
CA VAL A 81 -6.86 -8.73 -10.69
C VAL A 81 -8.37 -8.94 -10.70
N ILE A 82 -9.09 -7.85 -10.79
CA ILE A 82 -10.55 -7.82 -10.78
C ILE A 82 -11.06 -8.04 -12.20
N PRO A 83 -12.12 -8.85 -12.40
CA PRO A 83 -12.63 -9.19 -13.73
C PRO A 83 -13.44 -8.05 -14.35
N THR A 84 -12.81 -6.90 -14.52
CA THR A 84 -13.44 -5.70 -15.07
C THR A 84 -12.46 -4.96 -15.98
N VAL A 85 -12.91 -4.63 -17.16
CA VAL A 85 -12.18 -3.73 -18.07
C VAL A 85 -12.60 -2.30 -17.77
N LEU A 86 -11.69 -1.51 -17.18
CA LEU A 86 -12.03 -0.16 -16.72
C LEU A 86 -12.25 0.85 -17.86
N GLY A 87 -11.61 0.63 -19.00
CA GLY A 87 -11.55 1.62 -20.07
C GLY A 87 -10.54 2.74 -19.80
N LYS A 88 -10.53 3.28 -18.61
CA LYS A 88 -9.52 4.23 -18.12
C LYS A 88 -9.42 4.15 -16.60
N GLY A 89 -8.29 4.56 -16.04
CA GLY A 89 -8.08 4.51 -14.60
C GLY A 89 -6.70 5.01 -14.20
N VAL A 90 -6.37 4.84 -12.93
CA VAL A 90 -5.07 5.23 -12.39
C VAL A 90 -4.09 4.06 -12.56
N ARG A 91 -2.89 4.34 -13.05
CA ARG A 91 -1.83 3.33 -13.17
C ARG A 91 -1.38 2.87 -11.79
N LEU A 92 -1.20 1.57 -11.63
CA LEU A 92 -0.69 1.00 -10.38
C LEU A 92 0.78 1.34 -10.17
N PHE A 93 1.59 1.27 -11.23
CA PHE A 93 3.01 1.55 -11.14
C PHE A 93 3.36 2.82 -11.92
N PRO A 94 4.15 3.72 -11.32
CA PRO A 94 4.71 4.87 -12.03
C PRO A 94 5.82 4.44 -12.98
N GLU A 95 6.34 5.39 -13.74
CA GLU A 95 7.59 5.17 -14.45
C GLU A 95 8.73 4.96 -13.44
N LEU A 96 9.55 3.97 -13.69
CA LEU A 96 10.70 3.62 -12.88
C LEU A 96 11.98 3.78 -13.70
N PRO A 97 13.12 4.15 -13.07
CA PRO A 97 14.38 4.30 -13.79
C PRO A 97 14.89 2.97 -14.34
N GLN A 98 14.50 1.86 -13.72
CA GLN A 98 14.91 0.52 -14.14
C GLN A 98 13.76 -0.46 -13.93
N ALA A 99 13.76 -1.54 -14.71
CA ALA A 99 12.85 -2.65 -14.48
C ALA A 99 13.13 -3.31 -13.12
N CYS A 100 12.07 -3.76 -12.47
CA CYS A 100 12.15 -4.47 -11.19
C CYS A 100 11.71 -5.93 -11.42
N PRO A 101 12.66 -6.87 -11.62
CA PRO A 101 12.29 -8.28 -11.80
C PRO A 101 11.69 -8.86 -10.53
N LEU A 102 10.66 -9.67 -10.72
CA LEU A 102 9.91 -10.30 -9.64
C LEU A 102 9.89 -11.81 -9.85
N ALA A 103 9.78 -12.54 -8.77
CA ALA A 103 9.56 -13.99 -8.77
C ALA A 103 8.12 -14.30 -8.32
N LEU A 104 7.40 -15.08 -9.09
CA LEU A 104 6.06 -15.54 -8.69
C LEU A 104 6.19 -16.53 -7.55
N VAL A 105 5.51 -16.25 -6.44
CA VAL A 105 5.52 -17.09 -5.23
C VAL A 105 4.24 -17.90 -5.11
N ALA A 106 3.11 -17.28 -5.37
CA ALA A 106 1.80 -17.93 -5.23
C ALA A 106 0.77 -17.29 -6.16
N THR A 107 -0.23 -18.08 -6.53
CA THR A 107 -1.39 -17.61 -7.27
C THR A 107 -2.62 -18.36 -6.79
N SER A 108 -3.74 -17.69 -6.77
CA SER A 108 -5.04 -18.26 -6.42
C SER A 108 -6.14 -17.49 -7.13
N HIS A 109 -7.34 -18.03 -7.13
CA HIS A 109 -8.49 -17.32 -7.65
C HIS A 109 -9.74 -17.66 -6.85
N SER A 110 -10.65 -16.73 -6.74
CA SER A 110 -11.94 -16.90 -6.10
C SER A 110 -12.91 -15.82 -6.62
N ASN A 111 -14.12 -16.23 -6.95
CA ASN A 111 -15.17 -15.31 -7.46
C ASN A 111 -14.74 -14.47 -8.68
N GLY A 112 -13.91 -15.04 -9.56
CA GLY A 112 -13.39 -14.35 -10.73
C GLY A 112 -12.21 -13.43 -10.47
N ILE A 113 -11.80 -13.24 -9.21
CA ILE A 113 -10.63 -12.45 -8.83
C ILE A 113 -9.40 -13.34 -8.80
N VAL A 114 -8.35 -12.93 -9.49
CA VAL A 114 -7.06 -13.63 -9.45
C VAL A 114 -6.13 -12.90 -8.50
N GLU A 115 -5.57 -13.64 -7.55
CA GLU A 115 -4.55 -13.15 -6.62
C GLU A 115 -3.16 -13.60 -7.09
N LEU A 116 -2.23 -12.68 -7.17
CA LEU A 116 -0.85 -12.92 -7.57
C LEU A 116 0.07 -12.42 -6.47
N VAL A 117 0.96 -13.28 -6.00
CA VAL A 117 1.96 -12.91 -4.99
C VAL A 117 3.35 -13.01 -5.62
N TYR A 118 4.04 -11.90 -5.64
CA TYR A 118 5.40 -11.81 -6.14
C TYR A 118 6.36 -11.39 -5.03
N GLU A 119 7.57 -11.87 -5.11
CA GLU A 119 8.67 -11.39 -4.30
C GLU A 119 9.74 -10.74 -5.18
N LYS A 120 10.47 -9.84 -4.57
CA LYS A 120 11.63 -9.20 -5.19
C LYS A 120 12.69 -10.26 -5.50
N ARG A 121 13.20 -10.23 -6.70
CA ARG A 121 14.35 -11.07 -7.10
C ARG A 121 15.66 -10.57 -6.54
#